data_fc1f88c5d92213b94f7a5e7f21e64c88
#
_entry.id   fc1f88c5d92213b94f7a5e7f21e64c88
#
_cell.length_a   1.000
_cell.length_b   1.000
_cell.length_c   1.000
_cell.angle_alpha   90.00
_cell.angle_beta   90.00
_cell.angle_gamma   90.00
#
_symmetry.space_group_name_H-M   'P 1'
#
loop_
_entity.id
_entity.type
_entity.pdbx_description
1 polymer ?
#
loop_
_entity_poly.entity_id
_entity_poly.type
_entity_poly.pdbx_seq_one_letter_code
_entity_poly.pdbx_strand_id
1 'polypeptide(L)'
;NQTKNKLLQYSLGKLTFSGNMEKRENHTATTIDSTTSWRGTMGYNLNFASDKVSFPIARNYRLGFFPSAFTNSFTLSNNRPQSWNWELRDGVYDWHRRTQVVETKLFTSDNNATWPITSDLSLSARYNTKRDLLQKVYFKDINIGKQTEFVQDFGLNYSPNYLPRVMQ
;
A
#
# COMPACT_ATOMS: atom_id res chain seq x y z
N ASN A 1 9.12 16.69 -23.30
CA ASN A 1 8.86 15.67 -24.34
C ASN A 1 7.73 14.77 -23.87
N GLN A 2 6.49 15.11 -24.22
CA GLN A 2 5.36 14.19 -23.99
C GLN A 2 5.47 13.07 -25.04
N THR A 3 5.63 11.86 -24.54
CA THR A 3 5.68 10.65 -25.39
C THR A 3 4.37 10.54 -26.18
N LYS A 4 4.44 10.60 -27.52
CA LYS A 4 3.29 10.48 -28.43
C LYS A 4 2.62 9.08 -28.39
N ASN A 5 3.22 8.10 -27.72
CA ASN A 5 2.69 6.75 -27.62
C ASN A 5 1.67 6.66 -26.47
N LYS A 6 0.39 6.61 -26.81
CA LYS A 6 -0.72 6.53 -25.83
C LYS A 6 -0.59 5.32 -24.89
N LEU A 7 -0.08 4.18 -25.37
CA LEU A 7 0.14 3.00 -24.53
C LEU A 7 1.17 3.26 -23.42
N LEU A 8 2.29 3.92 -23.75
CA LEU A 8 3.30 4.30 -22.76
C LEU A 8 2.78 5.34 -21.76
N GLN A 9 1.95 6.27 -22.23
CA GLN A 9 1.34 7.29 -21.37
C GLN A 9 0.34 6.69 -20.37
N TYR A 10 -0.42 5.69 -20.76
CA TYR A 10 -1.39 5.02 -19.85
C TYR A 10 -0.77 3.92 -19.00
N SER A 11 0.33 3.31 -19.41
CA SER A 11 1.00 2.25 -18.66
C SER A 11 2.13 2.75 -17.76
N LEU A 12 3.20 3.29 -18.34
CA LEU A 12 4.39 3.70 -17.58
C LEU A 12 4.28 5.11 -16.98
N GLY A 13 3.55 6.01 -17.62
CA GLY A 13 3.38 7.38 -17.16
C GLY A 13 2.52 7.52 -15.89
N LYS A 14 1.89 6.45 -15.43
CA LYS A 14 1.06 6.39 -14.21
C LYS A 14 1.72 5.62 -13.07
N LEU A 15 2.91 5.12 -13.27
CA LEU A 15 3.72 4.50 -12.25
C LEU A 15 4.44 5.57 -11.42
N THR A 16 4.40 5.40 -10.13
CA THR A 16 5.14 6.20 -9.16
C THR A 16 6.04 5.29 -8.32
N PHE A 17 7.26 5.76 -8.06
CA PHE A 17 8.19 5.06 -7.19
C PHE A 17 8.66 6.02 -6.12
N SER A 18 8.69 5.55 -4.88
CA SER A 18 9.27 6.27 -3.76
C SER A 18 10.08 5.33 -2.89
N GLY A 19 11.11 5.85 -2.25
CA GLY A 19 11.95 5.10 -1.34
C GLY A 19 12.40 5.98 -0.20
N ASN A 20 12.49 5.39 0.99
CA ASN A 20 13.03 6.02 2.18
C ASN A 20 13.94 5.04 2.89
N MET A 21 15.07 5.54 3.40
CA MET A 21 15.99 4.80 4.27
C MET A 21 16.30 5.66 5.48
N GLU A 22 16.19 5.07 6.65
CA GLU A 22 16.46 5.72 7.93
C GLU A 22 17.38 4.84 8.76
N LYS A 23 18.40 5.45 9.38
CA LYS A 23 19.21 4.86 10.42
C LYS A 23 19.05 5.69 11.68
N ARG A 24 18.64 5.07 12.76
CA ARG A 24 18.46 5.69 14.06
C ARG A 24 19.37 4.99 15.06
N GLU A 25 20.13 5.75 15.82
CA GLU A 25 20.99 5.24 16.90
C GLU A 25 20.65 5.97 18.20
N ASN A 26 20.56 5.22 19.29
CA ASN A 26 20.36 5.73 20.61
C ASN A 26 21.42 5.11 21.54
N HIS A 27 22.17 5.96 22.22
CA HIS A 27 23.25 5.57 23.14
C HIS A 27 22.89 6.02 24.54
N THR A 28 22.93 5.08 25.46
CA THR A 28 22.91 5.34 26.90
C THR A 28 24.22 4.88 27.53
N ALA A 29 24.37 5.07 28.85
CA ALA A 29 25.57 4.61 29.55
C ALA A 29 25.78 3.08 29.47
N THR A 30 24.68 2.32 29.30
CA THR A 30 24.70 0.85 29.38
C THR A 30 24.06 0.16 28.16
N THR A 31 23.51 0.92 27.22
CA THR A 31 22.86 0.35 26.04
C THR A 31 23.19 1.13 24.77
N ILE A 32 23.34 0.42 23.69
CA ILE A 32 23.42 0.97 22.33
C ILE A 32 22.32 0.31 21.52
N ASP A 33 21.35 1.11 21.07
CA ASP A 33 20.28 0.66 20.18
C ASP A 33 20.46 1.28 18.80
N SER A 34 20.53 0.46 17.78
CA SER A 34 20.62 0.89 16.39
C SER A 34 19.47 0.26 15.60
N THR A 35 18.77 1.07 14.84
CA THR A 35 17.71 0.59 13.95
C THR A 35 17.98 1.10 12.55
N THR A 36 18.09 0.16 11.61
CA THR A 36 18.14 0.49 10.19
C THR A 36 16.82 0.07 9.57
N SER A 37 16.14 1.00 8.96
CA SER A 37 14.89 0.75 8.26
C SER A 37 14.95 1.30 6.84
N TRP A 38 14.29 0.60 5.91
CA TRP A 38 14.05 1.10 4.58
C TRP A 38 12.65 0.71 4.10
N ARG A 39 12.10 1.54 3.25
CA ARG A 39 10.79 1.34 2.62
C ARG A 39 10.87 1.75 1.16
N GLY A 40 10.43 0.88 0.28
CA GLY A 40 10.21 1.16 -1.13
C GLY A 40 8.72 1.02 -1.45
N THR A 41 8.15 1.97 -2.16
CA THR A 41 6.76 1.92 -2.59
C THR A 41 6.68 2.13 -4.10
N MET A 42 5.93 1.28 -4.76
CA MET A 42 5.55 1.41 -6.16
C MET A 42 4.04 1.61 -6.21
N GLY A 43 3.61 2.70 -6.80
CA GLY A 43 2.20 3.02 -6.98
C GLY A 43 1.80 3.04 -8.45
N TYR A 44 0.57 2.66 -8.73
CA TYR A 44 -0.06 2.75 -10.04
C TYR A 44 -1.45 3.34 -9.90
N ASN A 45 -1.73 4.43 -10.62
CA ASN A 45 -2.99 5.13 -10.52
C ASN A 45 -3.58 5.39 -11.91
N LEU A 46 -4.75 4.81 -12.15
CA LEU A 46 -5.56 5.04 -13.34
C LEU A 46 -6.84 5.75 -12.96
N ASN A 47 -7.09 6.89 -13.60
CA ASN A 47 -8.35 7.61 -13.53
C ASN A 47 -8.89 7.78 -14.93
N PHE A 48 -10.11 7.33 -15.14
CA PHE A 48 -10.84 7.50 -16.39
C PHE A 48 -11.93 8.54 -16.22
N ALA A 49 -12.07 9.41 -17.19
CA ALA A 49 -13.20 10.33 -17.19
C ALA A 49 -14.52 9.54 -17.29
N SER A 50 -15.51 9.90 -16.46
CA SER A 50 -16.76 9.15 -16.33
C SER A 50 -17.54 9.05 -17.66
N ASP A 51 -17.40 10.05 -18.54
CA ASP A 51 -18.01 10.08 -19.88
C ASP A 51 -17.43 9.02 -20.83
N LYS A 52 -16.19 8.57 -20.59
CA LYS A 52 -15.50 7.54 -21.40
C LYS A 52 -15.79 6.11 -20.96
N VAL A 53 -16.26 5.92 -19.72
CA VAL A 53 -16.51 4.60 -19.12
C VAL A 53 -17.99 4.35 -18.84
N SER A 54 -18.87 5.26 -19.25
CA SER A 54 -20.30 5.17 -19.03
C SER A 54 -21.11 5.45 -20.30
N PHE A 55 -22.27 4.81 -20.43
CA PHE A 55 -23.21 5.00 -21.52
C PHE A 55 -24.46 5.76 -21.04
N PRO A 56 -24.96 6.72 -21.80
CA PRO A 56 -26.23 7.39 -21.48
C PRO A 56 -27.38 6.42 -21.67
N ILE A 57 -28.22 6.24 -20.62
CA ILE A 57 -29.46 5.45 -20.69
C ILE A 57 -30.66 6.35 -20.83
N ALA A 58 -30.66 7.49 -20.18
CA ALA A 58 -31.73 8.48 -20.20
C ALA A 58 -31.11 9.89 -20.09
N ARG A 59 -31.93 10.92 -20.28
CA ARG A 59 -31.52 12.33 -20.38
C ARG A 59 -30.55 12.77 -19.27
N ASN A 60 -30.64 12.17 -18.07
CA ASN A 60 -29.82 12.51 -16.91
C ASN A 60 -29.12 11.30 -16.27
N TYR A 61 -29.24 10.10 -16.86
CA TYR A 61 -28.67 8.87 -16.29
C TYR A 61 -27.65 8.26 -17.22
N ARG A 62 -26.51 7.92 -16.66
CA ARG A 62 -25.43 7.19 -17.36
C ARG A 62 -25.15 5.92 -16.57
N LEU A 63 -24.96 4.81 -17.29
CA LEU A 63 -24.57 3.53 -16.71
C LEU A 63 -23.06 3.31 -16.95
N GLY A 64 -22.31 3.13 -15.87
CA GLY A 64 -20.89 2.82 -15.91
C GLY A 64 -20.65 1.31 -15.87
N PHE A 65 -19.90 0.78 -16.85
CA PHE A 65 -19.54 -0.64 -16.91
C PHE A 65 -18.08 -0.89 -16.48
N PHE A 66 -17.25 0.16 -16.46
CA PHE A 66 -15.85 0.05 -16.11
C PHE A 66 -15.51 0.89 -14.89
N PRO A 67 -14.49 0.51 -14.10
CA PRO A 67 -14.00 1.34 -13.02
C PRO A 67 -13.60 2.72 -13.55
N SER A 68 -14.02 3.78 -12.86
CA SER A 68 -13.55 5.14 -13.14
C SER A 68 -12.20 5.44 -12.52
N ALA A 69 -11.87 4.74 -11.43
CA ALA A 69 -10.58 4.85 -10.76
C ALA A 69 -10.08 3.48 -10.35
N PHE A 70 -8.80 3.25 -10.55
CA PHE A 70 -8.08 2.09 -10.06
C PHE A 70 -6.75 2.56 -9.49
N THR A 71 -6.53 2.29 -8.24
CA THR A 71 -5.25 2.57 -7.56
C THR A 71 -4.68 1.30 -7.00
N ASN A 72 -3.39 1.13 -7.20
CA ASN A 72 -2.62 0.02 -6.67
C ASN A 72 -1.35 0.56 -6.02
N SER A 73 -1.01 0.06 -4.85
CA SER A 73 0.23 0.40 -4.15
C SER A 73 0.87 -0.86 -3.60
N PHE A 74 2.11 -1.09 -3.95
CA PHE A 74 2.96 -2.13 -3.38
C PHE A 74 4.02 -1.49 -2.52
N THR A 75 4.13 -1.90 -1.27
CA THR A 75 5.15 -1.44 -0.34
C THR A 75 5.99 -2.60 0.14
N LEU A 76 7.29 -2.49 -0.01
CA LEU A 76 8.27 -3.39 0.59
C LEU A 76 9.01 -2.63 1.68
N SER A 77 9.04 -3.16 2.88
CA SER A 77 9.74 -2.55 4.02
C SER A 77 10.55 -3.57 4.78
N ASN A 78 11.68 -3.13 5.28
CA ASN A 78 12.53 -3.89 6.19
C ASN A 78 12.87 -3.00 7.38
N ASN A 79 12.78 -3.56 8.57
CA ASN A 79 13.20 -2.93 9.81
C ASN A 79 14.12 -3.92 10.54
N ARG A 80 15.38 -3.51 10.71
CA ARG A 80 16.43 -4.32 11.34
C ARG A 80 16.95 -3.60 12.58
N PRO A 81 16.32 -3.81 13.73
CA PRO A 81 16.82 -3.33 15.00
C PRO A 81 18.02 -4.17 15.46
N GLN A 82 18.94 -3.54 16.18
CA GLN A 82 20.08 -4.16 16.84
C GLN A 82 20.25 -3.48 18.19
N SER A 83 20.54 -4.26 19.22
CA SER A 83 20.73 -3.75 20.57
C SER A 83 21.94 -4.41 21.20
N TRP A 84 22.74 -3.62 21.89
CA TRP A 84 23.90 -4.07 22.67
C TRP A 84 23.76 -3.55 24.09
N ASN A 85 24.10 -4.42 25.06
CA ASN A 85 24.17 -4.06 26.47
C ASN A 85 25.61 -4.14 26.97
N TRP A 86 25.96 -3.22 27.85
CA TRP A 86 27.19 -3.28 28.61
C TRP A 86 26.98 -4.23 29.79
N GLU A 87 27.58 -5.40 29.75
CA GLU A 87 27.36 -6.47 30.74
C GLU A 87 28.68 -7.04 31.23
N LEU A 88 28.73 -7.46 32.52
CA LEU A 88 29.82 -8.20 33.08
C LEU A 88 29.66 -9.69 32.75
N ARG A 89 30.59 -10.24 31.97
CA ARG A 89 30.68 -11.68 31.72
C ARG A 89 32.11 -12.13 31.95
N ASP A 90 32.25 -13.27 32.64
CA ASP A 90 33.56 -13.88 32.93
C ASP A 90 34.58 -12.93 33.60
N GLY A 91 34.08 -12.00 34.41
CA GLY A 91 34.88 -11.00 35.11
C GLY A 91 35.33 -9.78 34.26
N VAL A 92 34.85 -9.66 33.04
CA VAL A 92 35.16 -8.54 32.12
C VAL A 92 33.85 -7.84 31.71
N TYR A 93 33.87 -6.50 31.78
CA TYR A 93 32.80 -5.69 31.20
C TYR A 93 33.04 -5.51 29.72
N ASP A 94 32.02 -5.87 28.90
CA ASP A 94 32.08 -5.68 27.45
C ASP A 94 30.68 -5.49 26.87
N TRP A 95 30.61 -5.04 25.60
CA TRP A 95 29.36 -4.87 24.86
C TRP A 95 28.88 -6.20 24.29
N HIS A 96 27.72 -6.65 24.76
CA HIS A 96 27.10 -7.89 24.28
C HIS A 96 25.84 -7.60 23.47
N ARG A 97 25.75 -8.21 22.30
CA ARG A 97 24.59 -8.09 21.43
C ARG A 97 23.40 -8.83 22.03
N ARG A 98 22.25 -8.16 22.14
CA ARG A 98 20.98 -8.80 22.50
C ARG A 98 20.50 -9.71 21.38
N THR A 99 20.18 -10.96 21.69
CA THR A 99 19.67 -11.96 20.74
C THR A 99 18.17 -11.87 20.49
N GLN A 100 17.43 -11.13 21.30
CA GLN A 100 15.94 -11.04 21.22
C GLN A 100 15.40 -9.92 20.29
N VAL A 101 16.23 -9.37 19.46
CA VAL A 101 15.81 -8.28 18.57
C VAL A 101 15.24 -8.86 17.27
N VAL A 102 13.98 -8.63 17.02
CA VAL A 102 13.25 -9.22 15.91
C VAL A 102 13.32 -8.31 14.67
N GLU A 103 13.96 -8.79 13.62
CA GLU A 103 13.88 -8.18 12.29
C GLU A 103 12.47 -8.37 11.72
N THR A 104 11.95 -7.36 11.02
CA THR A 104 10.70 -7.46 10.28
C THR A 104 10.90 -7.13 8.82
N LYS A 105 10.40 -7.95 7.93
CA LYS A 105 10.44 -7.73 6.48
C LYS A 105 9.06 -7.95 5.91
N LEU A 106 8.41 -6.89 5.50
CA LEU A 106 7.00 -6.89 5.15
C LEU A 106 6.80 -6.47 3.70
N PHE A 107 5.87 -7.15 3.05
CA PHE A 107 5.28 -6.75 1.78
C PHE A 107 3.81 -6.44 2.00
N THR A 108 3.39 -5.24 1.60
CA THR A 108 1.99 -4.79 1.65
C THR A 108 1.52 -4.46 0.26
N SER A 109 0.32 -4.91 -0.08
CA SER A 109 -0.36 -4.56 -1.33
C SER A 109 -1.72 -3.96 -1.00
N ASP A 110 -1.95 -2.71 -1.44
CA ASP A 110 -3.19 -1.98 -1.35
C ASP A 110 -3.76 -1.77 -2.75
N ASN A 111 -4.99 -2.24 -2.96
CA ASN A 111 -5.69 -2.11 -4.22
C ASN A 111 -7.06 -1.48 -3.96
N ASN A 112 -7.39 -0.43 -4.71
CA ASN A 112 -8.70 0.19 -4.66
C ASN A 112 -9.24 0.34 -6.07
N ALA A 113 -10.52 0.09 -6.23
CA ALA A 113 -11.23 0.33 -7.47
C ALA A 113 -12.58 0.99 -7.17
N THR A 114 -12.98 1.94 -8.00
CA THR A 114 -14.26 2.63 -7.89
C THR A 114 -15.00 2.53 -9.21
N TRP A 115 -16.24 2.07 -9.16
CA TRP A 115 -17.15 1.96 -10.31
C TRP A 115 -18.33 2.91 -10.13
N PRO A 116 -18.50 3.92 -10.95
CA PRO A 116 -19.73 4.68 -11.03
C PRO A 116 -20.76 3.85 -11.79
N ILE A 117 -21.72 3.26 -11.08
CA ILE A 117 -22.81 2.48 -11.70
C ILE A 117 -23.81 3.42 -12.38
N THR A 118 -24.17 4.49 -11.67
CA THR A 118 -24.98 5.59 -12.19
C THR A 118 -24.41 6.93 -11.72
N SER A 119 -25.05 8.06 -12.10
CA SER A 119 -24.71 9.39 -11.55
C SER A 119 -24.80 9.45 -10.03
N ASP A 120 -25.70 8.66 -9.45
CA ASP A 120 -26.07 8.71 -8.04
C ASP A 120 -25.59 7.50 -7.24
N LEU A 121 -25.12 6.45 -7.92
CA LEU A 121 -24.72 5.18 -7.33
C LEU A 121 -23.29 4.80 -7.74
N SER A 122 -22.42 4.60 -6.79
CA SER A 122 -21.07 4.07 -7.01
C SER A 122 -20.76 2.87 -6.12
N LEU A 123 -19.99 1.94 -6.66
CA LEU A 123 -19.40 0.80 -5.95
C LEU A 123 -17.92 1.06 -5.75
N SER A 124 -17.42 0.80 -4.56
CA SER A 124 -15.99 0.76 -4.25
C SER A 124 -15.60 -0.63 -3.80
N ALA A 125 -14.42 -1.07 -4.19
CA ALA A 125 -13.80 -2.29 -3.68
C ALA A 125 -12.38 -1.97 -3.25
N ARG A 126 -12.02 -2.43 -2.07
CA ARG A 126 -10.67 -2.35 -1.52
C ARG A 126 -10.19 -3.74 -1.18
N TYR A 127 -8.94 -4.00 -1.52
CA TYR A 127 -8.24 -5.23 -1.23
C TYR A 127 -6.87 -4.91 -0.68
N ASN A 128 -6.63 -5.24 0.58
CA ASN A 128 -5.35 -5.06 1.24
C ASN A 128 -4.77 -6.41 1.68
N THR A 129 -3.48 -6.62 1.43
CA THR A 129 -2.75 -7.77 1.96
C THR A 129 -1.43 -7.34 2.57
N LYS A 130 -1.07 -7.99 3.67
CA LYS A 130 0.23 -7.85 4.32
C LYS A 130 0.86 -9.22 4.47
N ARG A 131 2.13 -9.33 4.12
CA ARG A 131 2.89 -10.57 4.13
C ARG A 131 4.20 -10.38 4.87
N ASP A 132 4.53 -11.34 5.71
CA ASP A 132 5.83 -11.43 6.36
C ASP A 132 6.79 -12.26 5.48
N LEU A 133 7.80 -11.60 4.93
CA LEU A 133 8.76 -12.21 4.03
C LEU A 133 9.87 -13.00 4.76
N LEU A 134 9.99 -12.87 6.09
CA LEU A 134 10.88 -13.69 6.90
C LEU A 134 10.33 -15.11 7.05
N GLN A 135 9.00 -15.25 7.06
CA GLN A 135 8.33 -16.55 7.01
C GLN A 135 8.24 -17.01 5.56
N LYS A 136 9.18 -17.86 5.17
CA LYS A 136 9.35 -18.33 3.79
C LYS A 136 8.17 -19.16 3.32
N VAL A 137 7.38 -18.63 2.39
CA VAL A 137 6.37 -19.36 1.61
C VAL A 137 6.68 -19.11 0.15
N TYR A 138 6.85 -20.17 -0.62
CA TYR A 138 7.26 -20.07 -2.01
C TYR A 138 6.09 -20.28 -2.95
N PHE A 139 6.00 -19.43 -3.96
CA PHE A 139 5.20 -19.66 -5.16
C PHE A 139 6.16 -19.83 -6.33
N LYS A 140 6.26 -21.04 -6.87
CA LYS A 140 7.39 -21.45 -7.72
C LYS A 140 8.70 -21.18 -6.96
N ASP A 141 9.62 -20.43 -7.52
CA ASP A 141 10.92 -20.13 -6.90
C ASP A 141 10.96 -18.76 -6.19
N ILE A 142 9.84 -18.06 -6.12
CA ILE A 142 9.73 -16.73 -5.53
C ILE A 142 9.20 -16.83 -4.10
N ASN A 143 9.95 -16.30 -3.14
CA ASN A 143 9.47 -16.16 -1.77
C ASN A 143 8.41 -15.06 -1.71
N ILE A 144 7.16 -15.45 -1.55
CA ILE A 144 6.02 -14.54 -1.42
C ILE A 144 5.67 -14.21 0.03
N GLY A 145 6.34 -14.83 1.01
CA GLY A 145 6.08 -14.65 2.44
C GLY A 145 4.74 -15.21 2.91
N LYS A 146 4.60 -15.33 4.23
CA LYS A 146 3.34 -15.75 4.86
C LYS A 146 2.39 -14.55 4.96
N GLN A 147 1.15 -14.74 4.53
CA GLN A 147 0.10 -13.74 4.71
C GLN A 147 -0.25 -13.62 6.18
N THR A 148 -0.13 -12.42 6.72
CA THR A 148 -0.41 -12.09 8.11
C THR A 148 -1.69 -11.29 8.28
N GLU A 149 -2.09 -10.57 7.22
CA GLU A 149 -3.28 -9.74 7.22
C GLU A 149 -3.92 -9.76 5.84
N PHE A 150 -5.23 -9.78 5.83
CA PHE A 150 -6.04 -9.72 4.64
C PHE A 150 -7.34 -8.97 4.93
N VAL A 151 -7.60 -7.92 4.19
CA VAL A 151 -8.81 -7.11 4.32
C VAL A 151 -9.44 -6.96 2.96
N GLN A 152 -10.75 -7.21 2.91
CA GLN A 152 -11.59 -6.91 1.74
C GLN A 152 -12.74 -6.04 2.20
N ASP A 153 -12.89 -4.89 1.57
CA ASP A 153 -13.99 -3.96 1.82
C ASP A 153 -14.75 -3.72 0.52
N PHE A 154 -16.06 -3.80 0.60
CA PHE A 154 -16.96 -3.40 -0.47
C PHE A 154 -17.87 -2.31 0.04
N GLY A 155 -17.89 -1.19 -0.66
CA GLY A 155 -18.71 -0.04 -0.33
C GLY A 155 -19.70 0.24 -1.45
N LEU A 156 -20.98 0.44 -1.11
CA LEU A 156 -22.00 0.98 -1.99
C LEU A 156 -22.33 2.39 -1.52
N ASN A 157 -22.10 3.37 -2.38
CA ASN A 157 -22.41 4.77 -2.08
C ASN A 157 -23.55 5.22 -2.98
N TYR A 158 -24.65 5.60 -2.35
CA TYR A 158 -25.83 6.16 -3.00
C TYR A 158 -26.04 7.61 -2.56
N SER A 159 -25.91 8.54 -3.50
CA SER A 159 -26.04 9.97 -3.28
C SER A 159 -27.07 10.54 -4.27
N PRO A 160 -28.39 10.44 -3.94
CA PRO A 160 -29.44 10.86 -4.85
C PRO A 160 -29.39 12.37 -5.08
N ASN A 161 -29.29 12.79 -6.34
CA ASN A 161 -29.38 14.19 -6.74
C ASN A 161 -30.82 14.76 -6.64
N TYR A 162 -31.81 13.94 -6.26
CA TYR A 162 -33.20 14.23 -6.11
C TYR A 162 -33.65 14.29 -4.65
N LEU A 163 -33.00 15.05 -3.81
CA LEU A 163 -33.73 15.59 -2.67
C LEU A 163 -34.56 16.74 -3.21
N PRO A 164 -35.93 16.63 -3.23
CA PRO A 164 -36.74 17.73 -3.68
C PRO A 164 -36.43 18.93 -2.81
N ARG A 165 -36.35 20.12 -3.43
CA ARG A 165 -36.26 21.44 -2.76
C ARG A 165 -37.44 21.76 -1.82
N VAL A 166 -38.02 20.75 -1.21
CA VAL A 166 -39.21 20.84 -0.34
C VAL A 166 -38.81 20.96 1.14
N MET A 167 -37.51 20.93 1.45
CA MET A 167 -37.03 21.13 2.84
C MET A 167 -36.10 22.35 2.98
N GLN A 168 -36.42 23.45 2.30
CA GLN A 168 -35.89 24.76 2.65
C GLN A 168 -37.00 25.62 3.22
#